data_7a2450e512e1784d260cc8ff15d25730
#
_entry.id   7a2450e512e1784d260cc8ff15d25730
#
_cell.length_a   1.000
_cell.length_b   1.000
_cell.length_c   1.000
_cell.angle_alpha   90.00
_cell.angle_beta   90.00
_cell.angle_gamma   90.00
#
_symmetry.space_group_name_H-M   'P 1'
#
loop_
_entity.id
_entity.type
_entity.pdbx_description
1 polymer ?
#
loop_
_entity_poly.entity_id
_entity_poly.type
_entity_poly.pdbx_seq_one_letter_code
_entity_poly.pdbx_strand_id
1 'polypeptide(L)'
;DNNAFLKNNLKRDLNRYKWNYSELITKIETQSTTEFKCYEQLKKLISIRIDQPAFHPNATQFTLNLDKKIFSVWRQSRDRKQSIFALTNVSSDIISLNTNLINLIDDEEWFDLLDTKTSFKDEQNIELKPYQTMWITNFNQNDF
;
A
#
# COMPACT_ATOMS: atom_id res chain seq x y z
N ASP A 1 22.42 11.99 8.24
CA ASP A 1 23.88 12.09 8.03
C ASP A 1 24.50 12.91 9.17
N ASN A 2 25.03 12.21 10.18
CA ASN A 2 25.64 12.84 11.36
C ASN A 2 26.87 13.70 10.99
N ASN A 3 27.66 13.26 10.02
CA ASN A 3 28.87 14.01 9.61
C ASN A 3 28.52 15.35 8.93
N ALA A 4 27.48 15.36 8.11
CA ALA A 4 26.98 16.58 7.49
C ALA A 4 26.37 17.50 8.53
N PHE A 5 25.63 17.00 9.51
CA PHE A 5 25.08 17.76 10.62
C PHE A 5 26.18 18.42 11.46
N LEU A 6 27.23 17.68 11.83
CA LEU A 6 28.36 18.21 12.62
C LEU A 6 29.11 19.33 11.89
N LYS A 7 29.16 19.31 10.55
CA LYS A 7 29.78 20.35 9.74
C LYS A 7 28.91 21.59 9.57
N ASN A 8 27.61 21.40 9.33
CA ASN A 8 26.72 22.46 8.85
C ASN A 8 25.73 22.93 9.91
N ASN A 9 25.58 22.19 11.02
CA ASN A 9 24.57 22.38 12.08
C ASN A 9 23.15 22.52 11.56
N LEU A 10 22.83 21.87 10.41
CA LEU A 10 21.52 21.88 9.83
C LEU A 10 20.75 20.62 10.26
N LYS A 11 19.67 20.75 11.03
CA LYS A 11 18.84 19.66 11.53
C LYS A 11 18.33 18.72 10.41
N ARG A 12 18.14 19.26 9.19
CA ARG A 12 17.75 18.45 8.02
C ARG A 12 18.80 17.40 7.64
N ASP A 13 20.08 17.66 7.90
CA ASP A 13 21.17 16.74 7.54
C ASP A 13 21.15 15.48 8.41
N LEU A 14 20.53 15.49 9.60
CA LEU A 14 20.31 14.31 10.43
C LEU A 14 19.40 13.28 9.74
N ASN A 15 18.34 13.75 9.08
CA ASN A 15 17.27 12.94 8.54
C ASN A 15 17.34 12.75 7.02
N ARG A 16 18.30 13.38 6.35
CA ARG A 16 18.46 13.33 4.90
C ARG A 16 19.87 12.97 4.52
N TYR A 17 20.09 11.69 4.27
CA TYR A 17 21.34 11.22 3.68
C TYR A 17 21.44 11.72 2.23
N LYS A 18 22.59 12.33 1.89
CA LYS A 18 22.87 12.77 0.52
C LYS A 18 23.60 11.65 -0.21
N TRP A 19 22.87 10.94 -1.05
CA TRP A 19 23.44 9.88 -1.86
C TRP A 19 24.40 10.42 -2.93
N ASN A 20 25.51 9.72 -3.11
CA ASN A 20 26.26 9.82 -4.34
C ASN A 20 25.48 9.06 -5.43
N TYR A 21 25.31 9.66 -6.61
CA TYR A 21 24.49 9.09 -7.67
C TYR A 21 24.96 7.69 -8.10
N SER A 22 26.29 7.53 -8.34
CA SER A 22 26.85 6.24 -8.76
C SER A 22 26.69 5.15 -7.69
N GLU A 23 26.86 5.52 -6.42
CA GLU A 23 26.64 4.60 -5.29
C GLU A 23 25.16 4.17 -5.20
N LEU A 24 24.24 5.12 -5.35
CA LEU A 24 22.80 4.82 -5.31
C LEU A 24 22.40 3.88 -6.45
N ILE A 25 22.85 4.16 -7.69
CA ILE A 25 22.56 3.32 -8.86
C ILE A 25 23.07 1.89 -8.61
N THR A 26 24.32 1.73 -8.18
CA THR A 26 24.86 0.40 -7.86
C THR A 26 24.00 -0.35 -6.84
N LYS A 27 23.51 0.34 -5.80
CA LYS A 27 22.70 -0.28 -4.77
C LYS A 27 21.30 -0.67 -5.26
N ILE A 28 20.62 0.17 -6.05
CA ILE A 28 19.29 -0.12 -6.57
C ILE A 28 19.30 -1.12 -7.75
N GLU A 29 20.45 -1.44 -8.33
CA GLU A 29 20.62 -2.48 -9.34
C GLU A 29 21.09 -3.81 -8.75
N THR A 30 21.57 -3.83 -7.50
CA THR A 30 22.06 -5.04 -6.84
C THR A 30 20.94 -5.72 -6.04
N GLN A 31 20.44 -6.86 -6.52
CA GLN A 31 19.27 -7.59 -5.99
C GLN A 31 19.35 -7.95 -4.49
N SER A 32 20.54 -8.12 -3.94
CA SER A 32 20.72 -8.47 -2.53
C SER A 32 20.55 -7.30 -1.56
N THR A 33 20.58 -6.05 -2.05
CA THR A 33 20.51 -4.85 -1.21
C THR A 33 19.09 -4.54 -0.74
N THR A 34 18.99 -3.86 0.39
CA THR A 34 17.71 -3.35 0.90
C THR A 34 17.16 -2.25 -0.02
N GLU A 35 18.04 -1.42 -0.57
CA GLU A 35 17.71 -0.34 -1.48
C GLU A 35 17.05 -0.88 -2.76
N PHE A 36 17.58 -1.95 -3.36
CA PHE A 36 16.95 -2.64 -4.49
C PHE A 36 15.55 -3.13 -4.14
N LYS A 37 15.40 -3.84 -3.00
CA LYS A 37 14.12 -4.39 -2.56
C LYS A 37 13.08 -3.29 -2.35
N CYS A 38 13.46 -2.20 -1.67
CA CYS A 38 12.58 -1.04 -1.47
C CYS A 38 12.20 -0.38 -2.80
N TYR A 39 13.14 -0.20 -3.70
CA TYR A 39 12.92 0.41 -5.02
C TYR A 39 11.96 -0.41 -5.86
N GLU A 40 12.17 -1.72 -5.99
CA GLU A 40 11.31 -2.61 -6.77
C GLU A 40 9.89 -2.73 -6.17
N GLN A 41 9.77 -2.79 -4.83
CA GLN A 41 8.48 -2.80 -4.17
C GLN A 41 7.70 -1.48 -4.44
N LEU A 42 8.37 -0.35 -4.27
CA LEU A 42 7.74 0.95 -4.53
C LEU A 42 7.32 1.12 -6.00
N LYS A 43 8.18 0.70 -6.93
CA LYS A 43 7.90 0.71 -8.36
C LYS A 43 6.68 -0.15 -8.69
N LYS A 44 6.59 -1.37 -8.13
CA LYS A 44 5.43 -2.26 -8.27
C LYS A 44 4.14 -1.58 -7.76
N LEU A 45 4.17 -1.02 -6.54
CA LEU A 45 3.00 -0.35 -5.96
C LEU A 45 2.54 0.85 -6.80
N ILE A 46 3.49 1.65 -7.31
CA ILE A 46 3.17 2.79 -8.16
C ILE A 46 2.55 2.32 -9.48
N SER A 47 3.10 1.29 -10.14
CA SER A 47 2.56 0.77 -11.40
C SER A 47 1.11 0.26 -11.22
N ILE A 48 0.85 -0.53 -10.19
CA ILE A 48 -0.52 -1.00 -9.89
C ILE A 48 -1.45 0.20 -9.65
N ARG A 49 -1.00 1.17 -8.85
CA ARG A 49 -1.80 2.33 -8.46
C ARG A 49 -2.22 3.21 -9.64
N ILE A 50 -1.35 3.41 -10.61
CA ILE A 50 -1.61 4.29 -11.77
C ILE A 50 -2.82 3.81 -12.58
N ASP A 51 -3.00 2.50 -12.69
CA ASP A 51 -4.04 1.86 -13.48
C ASP A 51 -5.40 1.79 -12.75
N GLN A 52 -5.49 2.28 -11.50
CA GLN A 52 -6.71 2.18 -10.71
C GLN A 52 -7.51 3.50 -10.71
N PRO A 53 -8.72 3.55 -11.33
CA PRO A 53 -9.58 4.73 -11.30
C PRO A 53 -9.91 5.24 -9.89
N ALA A 54 -10.03 4.34 -8.90
CA ALA A 54 -10.28 4.72 -7.51
C ALA A 54 -9.09 5.42 -6.83
N PHE A 55 -7.86 5.31 -7.37
CA PHE A 55 -6.71 6.06 -6.89
C PHE A 55 -6.50 7.41 -7.58
N HIS A 56 -7.40 7.79 -8.49
CA HIS A 56 -7.34 9.13 -9.09
C HIS A 56 -7.44 10.23 -8.01
N PRO A 57 -6.71 11.35 -8.12
CA PRO A 57 -6.73 12.42 -7.11
C PRO A 57 -8.13 12.95 -6.76
N ASN A 58 -9.03 12.99 -7.74
CA ASN A 58 -10.42 13.46 -7.57
C ASN A 58 -11.41 12.32 -7.20
N ALA A 59 -10.94 11.12 -6.90
CA ALA A 59 -11.78 10.05 -6.39
C ALA A 59 -12.19 10.31 -4.94
N THR A 60 -13.35 9.79 -4.54
CA THR A 60 -13.83 9.91 -3.16
C THR A 60 -12.93 9.11 -2.23
N GLN A 61 -12.70 9.65 -1.02
CA GLN A 61 -11.89 8.98 0.00
C GLN A 61 -12.54 9.10 1.36
N PHE A 62 -12.57 7.98 2.09
CA PHE A 62 -12.97 7.91 3.49
C PHE A 62 -11.90 7.17 4.29
N THR A 63 -11.60 7.68 5.49
CA THR A 63 -10.84 6.93 6.48
C THR A 63 -11.80 6.03 7.25
N LEU A 64 -11.48 4.75 7.37
CA LEU A 64 -12.28 3.78 8.12
C LEU A 64 -11.64 3.57 9.50
N ASN A 65 -12.47 3.35 10.51
CA ASN A 65 -12.02 3.03 11.86
C ASN A 65 -12.36 1.58 12.16
N LEU A 66 -11.54 0.65 11.68
CA LEU A 66 -11.76 -0.80 11.80
C LEU A 66 -11.11 -1.39 13.04
N ASP A 67 -9.87 -1.03 13.30
CA ASP A 67 -9.07 -1.44 14.45
C ASP A 67 -7.96 -0.42 14.72
N LYS A 68 -7.49 -0.31 15.98
CA LYS A 68 -6.41 0.62 16.38
C LYS A 68 -5.05 0.31 15.71
N LYS A 69 -4.87 -0.95 15.28
CA LYS A 69 -3.64 -1.45 14.65
C LYS A 69 -3.75 -1.51 13.12
N ILE A 70 -4.90 -1.11 12.54
CA ILE A 70 -5.12 -1.08 11.10
C ILE A 70 -5.31 0.34 10.64
N PHE A 71 -4.40 0.84 9.81
CA PHE A 71 -4.65 2.03 9.01
C PHE A 71 -5.46 1.64 7.78
N SER A 72 -6.64 2.24 7.64
CA SER A 72 -7.59 1.86 6.59
C SER A 72 -8.21 3.05 5.89
N VAL A 73 -8.26 2.95 4.57
CA VAL A 73 -8.84 3.97 3.68
C VAL A 73 -9.71 3.26 2.65
N TRP A 74 -10.93 3.74 2.48
CA TRP A 74 -11.79 3.38 1.37
C TRP A 74 -11.72 4.45 0.30
N ARG A 75 -11.46 4.05 -0.93
CA ARG A 75 -11.49 4.92 -2.10
C ARG A 75 -12.51 4.40 -3.10
N GLN A 76 -13.23 5.32 -3.74
CA GLN A 76 -14.21 5.00 -4.76
C GLN A 76 -13.97 5.87 -5.99
N SER A 77 -13.94 5.25 -7.17
CA SER A 77 -13.80 5.95 -8.45
C SER A 77 -14.95 6.94 -8.67
N ARG A 78 -14.74 7.94 -9.54
CA ARG A 78 -15.73 9.00 -9.81
C ARG A 78 -17.02 8.46 -10.40
N ASP A 79 -16.94 7.43 -11.22
CA ASP A 79 -18.09 6.72 -11.82
C ASP A 79 -18.70 5.66 -10.89
N ARG A 80 -18.12 5.49 -9.68
CA ARG A 80 -18.52 4.54 -8.64
C ARG A 80 -18.43 3.06 -9.03
N LYS A 81 -17.77 2.72 -10.13
CA LYS A 81 -17.61 1.34 -10.56
C LYS A 81 -16.53 0.59 -9.80
N GLN A 82 -15.49 1.30 -9.35
CA GLN A 82 -14.41 0.69 -8.57
C GLN A 82 -14.42 1.21 -7.14
N SER A 83 -14.36 0.30 -6.19
CA SER A 83 -14.02 0.54 -4.78
C SER A 83 -12.69 -0.12 -4.44
N ILE A 84 -11.86 0.55 -3.65
CA ILE A 84 -10.62 -0.01 -3.09
C ILE A 84 -10.61 0.22 -1.59
N PHE A 85 -10.52 -0.88 -0.82
CA PHE A 85 -10.24 -0.86 0.60
C PHE A 85 -8.75 -1.09 0.81
N ALA A 86 -8.01 -0.02 1.06
CA ALA A 86 -6.59 -0.09 1.37
C ALA A 86 -6.41 -0.28 2.87
N LEU A 87 -5.97 -1.47 3.27
CA LEU A 87 -5.81 -1.90 4.66
C LEU A 87 -4.32 -2.11 4.93
N THR A 88 -3.80 -1.51 5.99
CA THR A 88 -2.41 -1.70 6.41
C THR A 88 -2.36 -2.03 7.90
N ASN A 89 -1.83 -3.19 8.25
CA ASN A 89 -1.49 -3.51 9.63
C ASN A 89 -0.24 -2.70 10.03
N VAL A 90 -0.41 -1.78 10.97
CA VAL A 90 0.69 -0.92 11.46
C VAL A 90 1.34 -1.46 12.74
N SER A 91 1.17 -2.76 13.01
CA SER A 91 1.70 -3.42 14.21
C SER A 91 2.53 -4.64 13.89
N SER A 92 3.21 -5.16 14.91
CA SER A 92 3.97 -6.42 14.86
C SER A 92 3.13 -7.67 15.10
N ASP A 93 1.82 -7.53 15.31
CA ASP A 93 0.91 -8.64 15.58
C ASP A 93 0.18 -9.06 14.29
N ILE A 94 -0.30 -10.32 14.26
CA ILE A 94 -1.26 -10.76 13.25
C ILE A 94 -2.64 -10.21 13.66
N ILE A 95 -3.34 -9.57 12.73
CA ILE A 95 -4.68 -9.01 12.97
C ILE A 95 -5.68 -9.76 12.12
N SER A 96 -6.72 -10.31 12.77
CA SER A 96 -7.88 -10.88 12.08
C SER A 96 -8.96 -9.81 11.94
N LEU A 97 -9.44 -9.59 10.73
CA LEU A 97 -10.49 -8.63 10.38
C LEU A 97 -11.62 -9.36 9.68
N ASN A 98 -12.86 -9.14 10.13
CA ASN A 98 -14.03 -9.65 9.44
C ASN A 98 -14.42 -8.72 8.27
N THR A 99 -14.68 -9.29 7.09
CA THR A 99 -15.03 -8.53 5.87
C THR A 99 -16.34 -7.75 6.00
N ASN A 100 -17.25 -8.15 6.87
CA ASN A 100 -18.47 -7.38 7.16
C ASN A 100 -18.17 -5.94 7.62
N LEU A 101 -16.99 -5.70 8.19
CA LEU A 101 -16.59 -4.36 8.62
C LEU A 101 -16.24 -3.42 7.47
N ILE A 102 -15.96 -3.95 6.28
CA ILE A 102 -15.64 -3.17 5.08
C ILE A 102 -16.76 -3.18 4.05
N ASN A 103 -17.90 -3.83 4.37
CA ASN A 103 -19.14 -3.81 3.59
C ASN A 103 -18.90 -4.12 2.10
N LEU A 104 -18.34 -5.30 1.82
CA LEU A 104 -18.21 -5.80 0.47
C LEU A 104 -19.61 -6.07 -0.12
N ILE A 105 -19.80 -5.77 -1.39
CA ILE A 105 -21.06 -6.03 -2.09
C ILE A 105 -21.08 -7.51 -2.51
N ASP A 106 -22.09 -8.26 -2.10
CA ASP A 106 -22.17 -9.72 -2.26
C ASP A 106 -22.15 -10.20 -3.71
N ASP A 107 -22.72 -9.40 -4.62
CA ASP A 107 -22.81 -9.72 -6.04
C ASP A 107 -21.52 -9.46 -6.82
N GLU A 108 -20.48 -8.94 -6.14
CA GLU A 108 -19.20 -8.59 -6.75
C GLU A 108 -18.09 -9.56 -6.32
N GLU A 109 -17.18 -9.83 -7.22
CA GLU A 109 -15.94 -10.53 -6.88
C GLU A 109 -14.91 -9.54 -6.31
N TRP A 110 -14.33 -9.88 -5.17
CA TRP A 110 -13.35 -9.06 -4.49
C TRP A 110 -12.00 -9.77 -4.41
N PHE A 111 -10.91 -9.06 -4.67
CA PHE A 111 -9.55 -9.60 -4.67
C PHE A 111 -8.53 -8.57 -4.23
N ASP A 112 -7.33 -9.03 -3.84
CA ASP A 112 -6.23 -8.14 -3.49
C ASP A 112 -5.44 -7.77 -4.75
N LEU A 113 -5.34 -6.48 -5.07
CA LEU A 113 -4.52 -5.95 -6.17
C LEU A 113 -3.02 -6.27 -6.01
N LEU A 114 -2.55 -6.46 -4.78
CA LEU A 114 -1.15 -6.74 -4.49
C LEU A 114 -0.83 -8.23 -4.56
N ASP A 115 -1.86 -9.09 -4.37
CA ASP A 115 -1.81 -10.55 -4.53
C ASP A 115 -3.07 -11.04 -5.24
N THR A 116 -3.07 -11.00 -6.56
CA THR A 116 -4.23 -11.34 -7.42
C THR A 116 -4.72 -12.80 -7.31
N LYS A 117 -4.03 -13.64 -6.55
CA LYS A 117 -4.47 -15.01 -6.26
C LYS A 117 -5.43 -15.08 -5.07
N THR A 118 -5.49 -14.03 -4.27
CA THR A 118 -6.34 -13.96 -3.08
C THR A 118 -7.64 -13.26 -3.44
N SER A 119 -8.77 -14.01 -3.36
CA SER A 119 -10.13 -13.49 -3.48
C SER A 119 -10.81 -13.46 -2.12
N PHE A 120 -11.77 -12.56 -1.95
CA PHE A 120 -12.52 -12.37 -0.73
C PHE A 120 -14.02 -12.51 -0.99
N LYS A 121 -14.71 -12.97 0.05
CA LYS A 121 -16.18 -13.04 0.09
C LYS A 121 -16.67 -12.31 1.33
N ASP A 122 -17.97 -12.03 1.36
CA ASP A 122 -18.59 -11.52 2.57
C ASP A 122 -18.52 -12.55 3.72
N GLU A 123 -18.68 -12.07 4.95
CA GLU A 123 -18.64 -12.87 6.18
C GLU A 123 -17.35 -13.70 6.40
N GLN A 124 -16.28 -13.34 5.74
CA GLN A 124 -14.99 -14.00 5.85
C GLN A 124 -14.07 -13.28 6.84
N ASN A 125 -13.26 -14.03 7.59
CA ASN A 125 -12.14 -13.46 8.31
C ASN A 125 -10.88 -13.45 7.44
N ILE A 126 -10.27 -12.27 7.32
CA ILE A 126 -8.99 -12.08 6.68
C ILE A 126 -7.90 -11.82 7.72
N GLU A 127 -6.72 -12.39 7.51
CA GLU A 127 -5.57 -12.16 8.38
C GLU A 127 -4.59 -11.22 7.70
N LEU A 128 -4.27 -10.11 8.38
CA LEU A 128 -3.18 -9.23 7.99
C LEU A 128 -1.95 -9.57 8.85
N LYS A 129 -0.90 -10.03 8.20
CA LYS A 129 0.41 -10.25 8.83
C LYS A 129 1.00 -8.94 9.35
N PRO A 130 2.00 -9.00 10.25
CA PRO A 130 2.72 -7.80 10.68
C PRO A 130 3.16 -6.93 9.50
N TYR A 131 2.81 -5.64 9.55
CA TYR A 131 3.16 -4.63 8.53
C TYR A 131 2.68 -4.94 7.11
N GLN A 132 1.74 -5.87 6.94
CA GLN A 132 1.16 -6.19 5.65
C GLN A 132 0.20 -5.09 5.20
N THR A 133 0.24 -4.77 3.90
CA THR A 133 -0.76 -3.98 3.20
C THR A 133 -1.53 -4.85 2.21
N MET A 134 -2.85 -4.64 2.12
CA MET A 134 -3.77 -5.24 1.15
C MET A 134 -4.57 -4.13 0.48
N TRP A 135 -4.83 -4.27 -0.83
CA TRP A 135 -5.72 -3.38 -1.59
C TRP A 135 -6.87 -4.21 -2.16
N ILE A 136 -7.92 -4.34 -1.37
CA ILE A 136 -9.10 -5.15 -1.73
C ILE A 136 -9.99 -4.33 -2.66
N THR A 137 -10.28 -4.87 -3.84
CA THR A 137 -11.07 -4.21 -4.87
C THR A 137 -12.07 -5.15 -5.53
N ASN A 138 -13.16 -4.58 -6.06
CA ASN A 138 -14.16 -5.23 -6.90
C ASN A 138 -13.87 -5.14 -8.40
N PHE A 139 -12.73 -4.60 -8.80
CA PHE A 139 -12.43 -4.27 -10.19
C PHE A 139 -11.28 -5.12 -10.71
N ASN A 140 -11.54 -5.95 -11.71
CA ASN A 140 -10.52 -6.75 -12.38
C ASN A 140 -10.01 -6.04 -13.63
N GLN A 141 -8.69 -5.91 -13.77
CA GLN A 141 -8.05 -5.30 -14.96
C GLN A 141 -8.32 -6.06 -16.26
N ASN A 142 -8.80 -7.32 -16.18
CA ASN A 142 -9.13 -8.13 -17.35
C ASN A 142 -10.51 -7.81 -17.95
N ASP A 143 -11.25 -6.86 -17.37
CA ASP A 143 -12.58 -6.45 -17.85
C ASP A 143 -12.51 -5.32 -18.91
N PHE A 144 -11.31 -5.09 -19.52
CA PHE A 144 -11.09 -4.13 -20.62
C PHE A 144 -10.44 -4.78 -21.82
#